data_e2f47826de4ac6963f8de60835c43b87
#
_entry.id   e2f47826de4ac6963f8de60835c43b87
#
_cell.length_a   1.000
_cell.length_b   1.000
_cell.length_c   1.000
_cell.angle_alpha   90.00
_cell.angle_beta   90.00
_cell.angle_gamma   90.00
#
_symmetry.space_group_name_H-M   'P 1'
#
loop_
_entity.id
_entity.type
_entity.pdbx_description
1 polymer ?
#
loop_
_entity_poly.entity_id
_entity_poly.type
_entity_poly.pdbx_seq_one_letter_code
_entity_poly.pdbx_strand_id
1 'polypeptide(L)'
;VPRTSWRAAALAGATAVAAGSGAGGASWLTYTYLMRQATEARGVIGRTWAKPPEADGVYLPGAQSPVPWRRDVPFDLHLMIFGDSTAAGLGCASAAEVPGVLLARALADESRRRVRLSTKAIAGATSRGLAGQVDAMYVAGPPPDAAVILVGANDVTAKQSLHRSAQRLGSAVHRLRAGGAVVVVGTCPDLGVVGAIPQPLRTVVRTWGRQLARAQAAATRAAGGHPVPLADLLTPEFLSAPDRLFSADGFHPSAAGYELAARHLLPVLAAALGHWAGGPVPEPPLTSAAARLWLPRTRRGPRERLFPGPAVGTVAGEIR
;
A
#
# COMPACT_ATOMS: atom_id res chain seq x y z
N VAL A 1 47.17 -45.24 -14.77
CA VAL A 1 45.93 -44.51 -15.04
C VAL A 1 44.81 -45.13 -14.19
N PRO A 2 44.29 -44.48 -13.14
CA PRO A 2 43.21 -45.05 -12.33
C PRO A 2 41.92 -45.06 -13.15
N ARG A 3 41.38 -46.25 -13.35
CA ARG A 3 40.03 -46.44 -13.89
C ARG A 3 39.00 -46.00 -12.83
N THR A 4 38.52 -44.76 -12.87
CA THR A 4 37.32 -44.36 -12.15
C THR A 4 36.14 -45.18 -12.64
N SER A 5 35.62 -46.04 -11.77
CA SER A 5 34.56 -46.97 -12.13
C SER A 5 33.31 -46.22 -12.52
N TRP A 6 32.80 -46.45 -13.71
CA TRP A 6 31.52 -45.90 -14.22
C TRP A 6 30.36 -46.09 -13.23
N ARG A 7 30.44 -47.04 -12.31
CA ARG A 7 29.53 -47.29 -11.19
C ARG A 7 29.50 -46.14 -10.16
N ALA A 8 30.65 -45.51 -9.85
CA ALA A 8 30.72 -44.37 -8.93
C ALA A 8 30.10 -43.11 -9.56
N ALA A 9 30.31 -42.91 -10.87
CA ALA A 9 29.68 -41.80 -11.59
C ALA A 9 28.16 -42.00 -11.75
N ALA A 10 27.69 -43.25 -11.96
CA ALA A 10 26.28 -43.57 -12.04
C ALA A 10 25.56 -43.39 -10.68
N LEU A 11 26.19 -43.77 -9.57
CA LEU A 11 25.64 -43.55 -8.21
C LEU A 11 25.61 -42.08 -7.86
N ALA A 12 26.61 -41.28 -8.19
CA ALA A 12 26.61 -39.84 -7.97
C ALA A 12 25.56 -39.14 -8.82
N GLY A 13 25.32 -39.58 -10.06
CA GLY A 13 24.26 -39.06 -10.92
C GLY A 13 22.86 -39.39 -10.38
N ALA A 14 22.64 -40.62 -9.89
CA ALA A 14 21.36 -41.06 -9.36
C ALA A 14 21.00 -40.32 -8.04
N THR A 15 21.98 -40.06 -7.17
CA THR A 15 21.74 -39.28 -5.92
C THR A 15 21.48 -37.81 -6.21
N ALA A 16 22.12 -37.21 -7.22
CA ALA A 16 21.85 -35.82 -7.60
C ALA A 16 20.44 -35.63 -8.21
N VAL A 17 19.97 -36.60 -9.03
CA VAL A 17 18.60 -36.59 -9.58
C VAL A 17 17.58 -36.85 -8.48
N ALA A 18 17.82 -37.75 -7.55
CA ALA A 18 16.93 -38.03 -6.42
C ALA A 18 16.82 -36.81 -5.45
N ALA A 19 17.93 -36.10 -5.19
CA ALA A 19 17.95 -34.90 -4.38
C ALA A 19 17.22 -33.72 -5.10
N GLY A 20 17.42 -33.57 -6.40
CA GLY A 20 16.73 -32.55 -7.21
C GLY A 20 15.23 -32.78 -7.32
N SER A 21 14.80 -34.03 -7.54
CA SER A 21 13.39 -34.41 -7.57
C SER A 21 12.72 -34.32 -6.20
N GLY A 22 13.43 -34.62 -5.10
CA GLY A 22 12.96 -34.47 -3.74
C GLY A 22 12.69 -33.00 -3.36
N ALA A 23 13.62 -32.10 -3.71
CA ALA A 23 13.46 -30.67 -3.46
C ALA A 23 12.32 -30.06 -4.30
N GLY A 24 12.17 -30.46 -5.57
CA GLY A 24 11.07 -30.04 -6.43
C GLY A 24 9.72 -30.53 -5.92
N GLY A 25 9.65 -31.83 -5.52
CA GLY A 25 8.44 -32.42 -4.96
C GLY A 25 8.00 -31.76 -3.65
N ALA A 26 8.95 -31.54 -2.71
CA ALA A 26 8.65 -30.87 -1.45
C ALA A 26 8.16 -29.43 -1.67
N SER A 27 8.77 -28.70 -2.60
CA SER A 27 8.36 -27.34 -2.96
C SER A 27 6.96 -27.31 -3.55
N TRP A 28 6.65 -28.27 -4.42
CA TRP A 28 5.31 -28.39 -5.02
C TRP A 28 4.25 -28.75 -3.98
N LEU A 29 4.52 -29.70 -3.08
CA LEU A 29 3.61 -30.06 -1.99
C LEU A 29 3.35 -28.90 -1.05
N THR A 30 4.38 -28.14 -0.68
CA THR A 30 4.26 -26.94 0.14
C THR A 30 3.40 -25.88 -0.56
N TYR A 31 3.64 -25.64 -1.85
CA TYR A 31 2.84 -24.70 -2.64
C TYR A 31 1.36 -25.11 -2.71
N THR A 32 1.08 -26.38 -3.03
CA THR A 32 -0.30 -26.89 -3.11
C THR A 32 -1.03 -26.82 -1.76
N TYR A 33 -0.31 -27.12 -0.67
CA TYR A 33 -0.85 -26.97 0.68
C TYR A 33 -1.21 -25.52 1.03
N LEU A 34 -0.31 -24.57 0.74
CA LEU A 34 -0.59 -23.15 0.94
C LEU A 34 -1.76 -22.65 0.06
N MET A 35 -1.88 -23.16 -1.17
CA MET A 35 -2.99 -22.81 -2.05
C MET A 35 -4.33 -23.34 -1.54
N ARG A 36 -4.35 -24.55 -0.98
CA ARG A 36 -5.53 -25.09 -0.30
C ARG A 36 -5.95 -24.20 0.88
N GLN A 37 -5.01 -23.85 1.75
CA GLN A 37 -5.27 -22.93 2.87
C GLN A 37 -5.79 -21.55 2.39
N ALA A 38 -5.26 -21.02 1.29
CA ALA A 38 -5.74 -19.78 0.71
C ALA A 38 -7.17 -19.88 0.17
N THR A 39 -7.57 -21.07 -0.33
CA THR A 39 -8.95 -21.33 -0.78
C THR A 39 -9.89 -21.45 0.42
N GLU A 40 -9.48 -22.17 1.46
CA GLU A 40 -10.21 -22.31 2.71
C GLU A 40 -10.44 -20.93 3.38
N ALA A 41 -9.39 -20.13 3.53
CA ALA A 41 -9.49 -18.78 4.07
C ALA A 41 -10.45 -17.87 3.27
N ARG A 42 -10.42 -17.94 1.94
CA ARG A 42 -11.37 -17.19 1.09
C ARG A 42 -12.81 -17.66 1.27
N GLY A 43 -13.03 -18.93 1.58
CA GLY A 43 -14.36 -19.46 1.90
C GLY A 43 -14.90 -18.93 3.23
N VAL A 44 -14.03 -18.80 4.23
CA VAL A 44 -14.39 -18.28 5.58
C VAL A 44 -14.60 -16.76 5.55
N ILE A 45 -13.68 -16.02 4.94
CA ILE A 45 -13.77 -14.55 4.83
C ILE A 45 -14.97 -14.14 3.97
N GLY A 46 -15.43 -15.02 3.10
CA GLY A 46 -16.54 -14.77 2.20
C GLY A 46 -16.21 -13.75 1.09
N ARG A 47 -17.10 -13.67 0.10
CA ARG A 47 -17.14 -12.55 -0.83
C ARG A 47 -18.29 -11.65 -0.40
N THR A 48 -18.00 -10.67 0.41
CA THR A 48 -19.01 -9.68 0.76
C THR A 48 -19.28 -8.83 -0.49
N TRP A 49 -20.42 -9.04 -1.13
CA TRP A 49 -20.95 -8.17 -2.19
C TRP A 49 -21.62 -6.91 -1.60
N ALA A 50 -21.50 -6.71 -0.30
CA ALA A 50 -22.03 -5.54 0.37
C ALA A 50 -21.37 -4.29 -0.22
N LYS A 51 -22.20 -3.38 -0.72
CA LYS A 51 -21.75 -2.05 -1.12
C LYS A 51 -21.42 -1.29 0.17
N PRO A 52 -20.22 -0.67 0.28
CA PRO A 52 -19.94 0.22 1.40
C PRO A 52 -20.98 1.35 1.48
N PRO A 53 -21.32 1.85 2.68
CA PRO A 53 -22.24 2.96 2.81
C PRO A 53 -21.79 4.19 2.01
N GLU A 54 -22.71 4.84 1.30
CA GLU A 54 -22.43 6.09 0.60
C GLU A 54 -22.18 7.20 1.61
N ALA A 55 -21.09 7.92 1.44
CA ALA A 55 -20.56 8.83 2.45
C ALA A 55 -20.07 10.16 1.88
N ASP A 56 -20.09 10.32 0.55
CA ASP A 56 -19.62 11.52 -0.12
C ASP A 56 -20.54 12.71 0.20
N GLY A 57 -19.95 13.87 0.48
CA GLY A 57 -20.67 15.08 0.86
C GLY A 57 -19.75 16.17 1.39
N VAL A 58 -20.33 17.26 1.92
CA VAL A 58 -19.60 18.35 2.57
C VAL A 58 -19.82 18.29 4.07
N TYR A 59 -18.75 18.11 4.80
CA TYR A 59 -18.69 18.01 6.26
C TYR A 59 -18.37 19.38 6.86
N LEU A 60 -19.23 19.84 7.75
CA LEU A 60 -19.09 21.12 8.44
C LEU A 60 -18.50 20.91 9.83
N PRO A 61 -17.73 21.87 10.38
CA PRO A 61 -17.24 21.80 11.75
C PRO A 61 -18.39 21.61 12.75
N GLY A 62 -18.27 20.62 13.64
CA GLY A 62 -19.27 20.27 14.65
C GLY A 62 -20.53 19.56 14.13
N ALA A 63 -20.68 19.38 12.81
CA ALA A 63 -21.86 18.71 12.25
C ALA A 63 -21.74 17.19 12.29
N GLN A 64 -22.83 16.51 12.63
CA GLN A 64 -22.87 15.04 12.67
C GLN A 64 -23.11 14.41 11.30
N SER A 65 -23.83 15.11 10.41
CA SER A 65 -24.19 14.64 9.07
C SER A 65 -23.66 15.56 8.00
N PRO A 66 -23.27 15.01 6.83
CA PRO A 66 -22.81 15.82 5.71
C PRO A 66 -23.97 16.53 5.02
N VAL A 67 -23.66 17.66 4.40
CA VAL A 67 -24.54 18.26 3.39
C VAL A 67 -24.28 17.52 2.06
N PRO A 68 -25.31 17.00 1.37
CA PRO A 68 -25.14 16.38 0.05
C PRO A 68 -24.46 17.37 -0.90
N TRP A 69 -23.35 16.93 -1.51
CA TRP A 69 -22.63 17.83 -2.39
C TRP A 69 -23.36 18.05 -3.72
N ARG A 70 -23.47 19.31 -4.11
CA ARG A 70 -23.89 19.80 -5.42
C ARG A 70 -22.94 20.93 -5.84
N ARG A 71 -22.97 21.32 -7.11
CA ARG A 71 -22.02 22.32 -7.65
C ARG A 71 -22.10 23.68 -6.97
N ASP A 72 -23.26 24.02 -6.42
CA ASP A 72 -23.54 25.24 -5.68
C ASP A 72 -23.18 25.18 -4.19
N VAL A 73 -22.87 23.99 -3.65
CA VAL A 73 -22.48 23.83 -2.24
C VAL A 73 -21.00 24.19 -2.08
N PRO A 74 -20.70 25.27 -1.33
CA PRO A 74 -19.32 25.70 -1.13
C PRO A 74 -18.56 24.78 -0.18
N PHE A 75 -17.28 24.59 -0.42
CA PHE A 75 -16.34 23.91 0.46
C PHE A 75 -14.98 24.64 0.44
N ASP A 76 -14.17 24.41 1.47
CA ASP A 76 -12.87 25.06 1.65
C ASP A 76 -11.70 24.11 1.42
N LEU A 77 -11.92 22.79 1.66
CA LEU A 77 -10.96 21.73 1.44
C LEU A 77 -11.64 20.55 0.74
N HIS A 78 -10.96 19.94 -0.21
CA HIS A 78 -11.41 18.72 -0.89
C HIS A 78 -10.52 17.55 -0.49
N LEU A 79 -11.08 16.61 0.27
CA LEU A 79 -10.46 15.34 0.65
C LEU A 79 -10.94 14.23 -0.28
N MET A 80 -10.00 13.52 -0.92
CA MET A 80 -10.32 12.33 -1.70
C MET A 80 -9.73 11.06 -1.08
N ILE A 81 -10.50 9.97 -1.12
CA ILE A 81 -10.09 8.66 -0.63
C ILE A 81 -9.92 7.71 -1.82
N PHE A 82 -8.74 7.09 -1.90
CA PHE A 82 -8.36 6.12 -2.94
C PHE A 82 -7.99 4.79 -2.30
N GLY A 83 -8.11 3.72 -3.05
CA GLY A 83 -7.63 2.42 -2.61
C GLY A 83 -8.61 1.28 -2.82
N ASP A 84 -8.66 0.36 -1.87
CA ASP A 84 -9.42 -0.87 -1.93
C ASP A 84 -10.69 -0.87 -1.03
N SER A 85 -11.15 -2.04 -0.63
CA SER A 85 -12.32 -2.20 0.24
C SER A 85 -12.14 -1.53 1.60
N THR A 86 -10.92 -1.49 2.13
CA THR A 86 -10.62 -0.81 3.41
C THR A 86 -10.78 0.69 3.28
N ALA A 87 -10.34 1.27 2.16
CA ALA A 87 -10.52 2.70 1.86
C ALA A 87 -12.00 3.05 1.63
N ALA A 88 -12.75 2.14 1.02
CA ALA A 88 -14.18 2.31 0.76
C ALA A 88 -15.06 2.14 2.02
N GLY A 89 -14.52 1.58 3.12
CA GLY A 89 -15.27 1.35 4.35
C GLY A 89 -16.08 0.06 4.37
N LEU A 90 -15.61 -0.99 3.69
CA LEU A 90 -16.26 -2.31 3.77
C LEU A 90 -16.15 -2.84 5.21
N GLY A 91 -17.27 -3.33 5.75
CA GLY A 91 -17.38 -3.73 7.17
C GLY A 91 -18.09 -2.70 8.05
N CYS A 92 -18.33 -1.48 7.56
CA CYS A 92 -19.13 -0.46 8.23
C CYS A 92 -20.62 -0.73 8.06
N ALA A 93 -21.39 -0.51 9.11
CA ALA A 93 -22.84 -0.61 9.06
C ALA A 93 -23.50 0.72 8.62
N SER A 94 -22.85 1.84 8.87
CA SER A 94 -23.35 3.18 8.56
C SER A 94 -22.29 4.05 7.89
N ALA A 95 -22.74 5.11 7.22
CA ALA A 95 -21.86 6.11 6.60
C ALA A 95 -20.93 6.80 7.63
N ALA A 96 -21.42 7.01 8.86
CA ALA A 96 -20.66 7.68 9.91
C ALA A 96 -19.39 6.91 10.33
N GLU A 97 -19.33 5.62 10.05
CA GLU A 97 -18.22 4.71 10.43
C GLU A 97 -17.15 4.59 9.34
N VAL A 98 -17.46 5.05 8.11
CA VAL A 98 -16.54 4.94 6.95
C VAL A 98 -15.27 5.75 7.22
N PRO A 99 -14.08 5.20 6.96
CA PRO A 99 -12.81 5.88 7.29
C PRO A 99 -12.67 7.25 6.64
N GLY A 100 -13.19 7.44 5.42
CA GLY A 100 -13.24 8.74 4.76
C GLY A 100 -14.06 9.77 5.53
N VAL A 101 -15.20 9.35 6.12
CA VAL A 101 -16.06 10.21 6.95
C VAL A 101 -15.40 10.57 8.27
N LEU A 102 -14.80 9.58 8.94
CA LEU A 102 -14.05 9.82 10.18
C LEU A 102 -12.95 10.88 9.97
N LEU A 103 -12.22 10.78 8.87
CA LEU A 103 -11.18 11.74 8.51
C LEU A 103 -11.76 13.10 8.10
N ALA A 104 -12.83 13.13 7.28
CA ALA A 104 -13.42 14.40 6.82
C ALA A 104 -14.03 15.20 7.96
N ARG A 105 -14.74 14.55 8.88
CA ARG A 105 -15.32 15.20 10.08
C ARG A 105 -14.22 15.74 10.99
N ALA A 106 -13.27 14.89 11.34
CA ALA A 106 -12.19 15.29 12.23
C ALA A 106 -11.32 16.39 11.61
N LEU A 107 -11.06 16.33 10.29
CA LEU A 107 -10.38 17.42 9.58
C LEU A 107 -11.20 18.72 9.55
N ALA A 108 -12.52 18.64 9.38
CA ALA A 108 -13.39 19.81 9.45
C ALA A 108 -13.34 20.47 10.84
N ASP A 109 -13.40 19.66 11.90
CA ASP A 109 -13.33 20.14 13.28
C ASP A 109 -11.96 20.76 13.59
N GLU A 110 -10.86 20.10 13.17
CA GLU A 110 -9.50 20.56 13.43
C GLU A 110 -9.15 21.84 12.65
N SER A 111 -9.52 21.89 11.36
CA SER A 111 -9.22 23.02 10.48
C SER A 111 -10.22 24.17 10.58
N ARG A 112 -11.39 23.95 11.22
CA ARG A 112 -12.55 24.88 11.22
C ARG A 112 -13.02 25.23 9.81
N ARG A 113 -12.89 24.30 8.86
CA ARG A 113 -13.22 24.47 7.45
C ARG A 113 -14.26 23.45 6.98
N ARG A 114 -14.99 23.79 5.93
CA ARG A 114 -15.91 22.87 5.26
C ARG A 114 -15.10 21.90 4.41
N VAL A 115 -15.19 20.60 4.69
CA VAL A 115 -14.43 19.56 4.00
C VAL A 115 -15.36 18.76 3.07
N ARG A 116 -15.13 18.86 1.77
CA ARG A 116 -15.77 17.98 0.79
C ARG A 116 -15.06 16.63 0.80
N LEU A 117 -15.80 15.56 0.99
CA LEU A 117 -15.33 14.19 0.85
C LEU A 117 -15.75 13.62 -0.52
N SER A 118 -14.82 12.97 -1.20
CA SER A 118 -15.08 12.18 -2.41
C SER A 118 -14.33 10.86 -2.35
N THR A 119 -15.03 9.74 -2.54
CA THR A 119 -14.45 8.40 -2.49
C THR A 119 -14.28 7.82 -3.89
N LYS A 120 -13.05 7.44 -4.25
CA LYS A 120 -12.68 6.78 -5.50
C LYS A 120 -12.23 5.34 -5.28
N ALA A 121 -12.21 4.90 -4.02
CA ALA A 121 -11.83 3.54 -3.64
C ALA A 121 -12.81 2.50 -4.21
N ILE A 122 -12.28 1.35 -4.61
CA ILE A 122 -13.04 0.26 -5.23
C ILE A 122 -12.72 -1.04 -4.46
N ALA A 123 -13.76 -1.69 -3.93
CA ALA A 123 -13.61 -2.97 -3.25
C ALA A 123 -12.91 -3.99 -4.15
N GLY A 124 -11.95 -4.72 -3.59
CA GLY A 124 -11.15 -5.70 -4.34
C GLY A 124 -10.01 -5.11 -5.18
N ALA A 125 -9.87 -3.79 -5.26
CA ALA A 125 -8.80 -3.17 -6.02
C ALA A 125 -7.43 -3.55 -5.46
N THR A 126 -6.45 -3.68 -6.36
CA THR A 126 -5.02 -3.75 -6.05
C THR A 126 -4.35 -2.44 -6.48
N SER A 127 -3.07 -2.31 -6.21
CA SER A 127 -2.28 -1.16 -6.71
C SER A 127 -2.40 -0.91 -8.22
N ARG A 128 -2.81 -1.93 -9.02
CA ARG A 128 -3.07 -1.77 -10.45
C ARG A 128 -4.24 -0.83 -10.74
N GLY A 129 -5.24 -0.80 -9.87
CA GLY A 129 -6.43 0.03 -10.03
C GLY A 129 -6.19 1.51 -9.72
N LEU A 130 -5.12 1.86 -9.00
CA LEU A 130 -4.88 3.24 -8.57
C LEU A 130 -4.78 4.23 -9.73
N ALA A 131 -4.15 3.85 -10.85
CA ALA A 131 -4.05 4.72 -12.01
C ALA A 131 -5.43 5.15 -12.51
N GLY A 132 -6.35 4.19 -12.69
CA GLY A 132 -7.73 4.47 -13.12
C GLY A 132 -8.53 5.27 -12.11
N GLN A 133 -8.30 5.04 -10.80
CA GLN A 133 -8.94 5.85 -9.76
C GLN A 133 -8.47 7.32 -9.82
N VAL A 134 -7.17 7.56 -10.04
CA VAL A 134 -6.62 8.90 -10.23
C VAL A 134 -7.11 9.52 -11.54
N ASP A 135 -7.22 8.76 -12.63
CA ASP A 135 -7.78 9.24 -13.91
C ASP A 135 -9.25 9.68 -13.73
N ALA A 136 -10.05 8.88 -13.00
CA ALA A 136 -11.45 9.21 -12.70
C ALA A 136 -11.62 10.49 -11.88
N MET A 137 -10.61 10.89 -11.10
CA MET A 137 -10.60 12.16 -10.38
C MET A 137 -10.68 13.35 -11.35
N TYR A 138 -9.88 13.36 -12.41
CA TYR A 138 -9.83 14.46 -13.38
C TYR A 138 -11.13 14.63 -14.18
N VAL A 139 -11.92 13.56 -14.30
CA VAL A 139 -13.26 13.61 -14.95
C VAL A 139 -14.31 14.18 -13.99
N ALA A 140 -14.15 13.97 -12.69
CA ALA A 140 -15.18 14.29 -11.68
C ALA A 140 -15.09 15.73 -11.13
N GLY A 141 -14.06 16.49 -11.46
CA GLY A 141 -13.91 17.88 -10.97
C GLY A 141 -12.45 18.28 -10.70
N PRO A 142 -12.25 19.36 -9.94
CA PRO A 142 -10.91 19.83 -9.63
C PRO A 142 -10.13 18.81 -8.81
N PRO A 143 -8.77 18.81 -8.90
CA PRO A 143 -7.90 18.02 -8.04
C PRO A 143 -8.22 18.26 -6.56
N PRO A 144 -8.00 17.28 -5.66
CA PRO A 144 -8.20 17.46 -4.24
C PRO A 144 -7.06 18.28 -3.62
N ASP A 145 -7.35 18.94 -2.49
CA ASP A 145 -6.32 19.53 -1.62
C ASP A 145 -5.59 18.44 -0.83
N ALA A 146 -6.31 17.37 -0.52
CA ALA A 146 -5.78 16.23 0.23
C ALA A 146 -6.26 14.90 -0.34
N ALA A 147 -5.38 13.90 -0.33
CA ALA A 147 -5.68 12.54 -0.72
C ALA A 147 -5.20 11.54 0.34
N VAL A 148 -6.03 10.56 0.67
CA VAL A 148 -5.64 9.41 1.49
C VAL A 148 -5.74 8.15 0.64
N ILE A 149 -4.69 7.32 0.68
CA ILE A 149 -4.63 6.06 -0.07
C ILE A 149 -4.49 4.90 0.92
N LEU A 150 -5.42 3.94 0.86
CA LEU A 150 -5.36 2.70 1.63
C LEU A 150 -5.44 1.52 0.65
N VAL A 151 -4.33 0.80 0.43
CA VAL A 151 -4.25 -0.31 -0.52
C VAL A 151 -3.10 -1.24 -0.18
N GLY A 152 -3.25 -2.53 -0.48
CA GLY A 152 -2.13 -3.46 -0.36
C GLY A 152 -2.52 -4.88 0.07
N ALA A 153 -3.55 -5.06 0.87
CA ALA A 153 -4.01 -6.39 1.27
C ALA A 153 -4.33 -7.28 0.05
N ASN A 154 -5.01 -6.71 -0.94
CA ASN A 154 -5.33 -7.42 -2.19
C ASN A 154 -4.09 -7.69 -3.06
N ASP A 155 -3.06 -6.85 -3.02
CA ASP A 155 -1.79 -7.12 -3.72
C ASP A 155 -1.11 -8.37 -3.17
N VAL A 156 -1.10 -8.54 -1.84
CA VAL A 156 -0.55 -9.71 -1.15
C VAL A 156 -1.36 -10.96 -1.49
N THR A 157 -2.68 -10.91 -1.30
CA THR A 157 -3.56 -12.08 -1.52
C THR A 157 -3.66 -12.49 -2.99
N ALA A 158 -3.49 -11.54 -3.93
CA ALA A 158 -3.38 -11.79 -5.37
C ALA A 158 -1.95 -12.12 -5.82
N LYS A 159 -1.00 -12.28 -4.89
CA LYS A 159 0.41 -12.61 -5.18
C LYS A 159 1.07 -11.66 -6.18
N GLN A 160 0.75 -10.37 -6.09
CA GLN A 160 1.36 -9.36 -6.93
C GLN A 160 2.85 -9.17 -6.57
N SER A 161 3.65 -8.74 -7.54
CA SER A 161 5.03 -8.34 -7.25
C SER A 161 5.05 -7.14 -6.30
N LEU A 162 5.62 -7.30 -5.10
CA LEU A 162 5.69 -6.25 -4.08
C LEU A 162 6.36 -4.98 -4.60
N HIS A 163 7.44 -5.15 -5.37
CA HIS A 163 8.15 -4.03 -6.00
C HIS A 163 7.25 -3.26 -6.99
N ARG A 164 6.58 -3.97 -7.91
CA ARG A 164 5.66 -3.33 -8.87
C ARG A 164 4.46 -2.69 -8.17
N SER A 165 3.96 -3.30 -7.10
CA SER A 165 2.86 -2.73 -6.31
C SER A 165 3.28 -1.41 -5.66
N ALA A 166 4.45 -1.36 -5.05
CA ALA A 166 5.00 -0.13 -4.48
C ALA A 166 5.29 0.94 -5.56
N GLN A 167 5.80 0.55 -6.73
CA GLN A 167 6.02 1.48 -7.85
C GLN A 167 4.71 2.12 -8.33
N ARG A 168 3.63 1.33 -8.49
CA ARG A 168 2.32 1.86 -8.91
C ARG A 168 1.75 2.83 -7.89
N LEU A 169 1.88 2.50 -6.60
CA LEU A 169 1.51 3.41 -5.52
C LEU A 169 2.32 4.71 -5.59
N GLY A 170 3.66 4.64 -5.71
CA GLY A 170 4.52 5.80 -5.85
C GLY A 170 4.15 6.67 -7.05
N SER A 171 3.79 6.06 -8.19
CA SER A 171 3.30 6.79 -9.37
C SER A 171 1.98 7.51 -9.10
N ALA A 172 1.04 6.88 -8.40
CA ALA A 172 -0.22 7.52 -8.01
C ALA A 172 0.02 8.70 -7.06
N VAL A 173 0.87 8.52 -6.03
CA VAL A 173 1.28 9.59 -5.11
C VAL A 173 1.92 10.75 -5.87
N HIS A 174 2.85 10.47 -6.76
CA HIS A 174 3.53 11.50 -7.56
C HIS A 174 2.52 12.32 -8.40
N ARG A 175 1.57 11.66 -9.05
CA ARG A 175 0.53 12.33 -9.86
C ARG A 175 -0.36 13.24 -9.02
N LEU A 176 -0.81 12.77 -7.84
CA LEU A 176 -1.62 13.55 -6.92
C LEU A 176 -0.83 14.75 -6.37
N ARG A 177 0.44 14.54 -6.01
CA ARG A 177 1.36 15.62 -5.57
C ARG A 177 1.61 16.65 -6.66
N ALA A 178 1.78 16.22 -7.91
CA ALA A 178 1.92 17.12 -9.06
C ALA A 178 0.66 17.96 -9.29
N GLY A 179 -0.52 17.45 -8.91
CA GLY A 179 -1.78 18.20 -8.90
C GLY A 179 -1.97 19.12 -7.69
N GLY A 180 -0.96 19.24 -6.80
CA GLY A 180 -1.00 20.11 -5.62
C GLY A 180 -1.52 19.45 -4.34
N ALA A 181 -2.02 18.21 -4.40
CA ALA A 181 -2.60 17.54 -3.24
C ALA A 181 -1.57 17.18 -2.18
N VAL A 182 -1.89 17.34 -0.90
CA VAL A 182 -1.22 16.62 0.19
C VAL A 182 -1.63 15.16 0.11
N VAL A 183 -0.66 14.22 0.14
CA VAL A 183 -0.97 12.78 0.00
C VAL A 183 -0.49 12.01 1.24
N VAL A 184 -1.43 11.37 1.93
CA VAL A 184 -1.17 10.45 3.04
C VAL A 184 -1.45 9.02 2.60
N VAL A 185 -0.54 8.10 2.89
CA VAL A 185 -0.69 6.68 2.55
C VAL A 185 -0.69 5.86 3.83
N GLY A 186 -1.82 5.22 4.15
CA GLY A 186 -1.83 4.12 5.11
C GLY A 186 -1.23 2.89 4.42
N THR A 187 -0.06 2.44 4.88
CA THR A 187 0.61 1.30 4.26
C THR A 187 -0.13 -0.01 4.54
N CYS A 188 0.16 -1.05 3.75
CA CYS A 188 -0.45 -2.37 3.88
C CYS A 188 -0.50 -2.82 5.35
N PRO A 189 -1.66 -3.20 5.90
CA PRO A 189 -1.78 -3.69 7.27
C PRO A 189 -1.08 -5.05 7.46
N ASP A 190 -0.88 -5.45 8.72
CA ASP A 190 -0.35 -6.78 9.04
C ASP A 190 -1.43 -7.85 8.86
N LEU A 191 -1.39 -8.59 7.76
CA LEU A 191 -2.33 -9.68 7.50
C LEU A 191 -2.15 -10.88 8.45
N GLY A 192 -1.10 -10.88 9.25
CA GLY A 192 -0.87 -11.90 10.29
C GLY A 192 -1.82 -11.80 11.47
N VAL A 193 -2.56 -10.69 11.62
CA VAL A 193 -3.58 -10.54 12.68
C VAL A 193 -4.92 -11.17 12.30
N VAL A 194 -5.13 -11.52 11.02
CA VAL A 194 -6.37 -12.11 10.51
C VAL A 194 -6.49 -13.57 10.96
N GLY A 195 -7.37 -13.84 11.93
CA GLY A 195 -7.58 -15.16 12.54
C GLY A 195 -8.02 -16.23 11.54
N ALA A 196 -8.84 -15.86 10.56
CA ALA A 196 -9.37 -16.76 9.53
C ALA A 196 -8.28 -17.32 8.58
N ILE A 197 -7.07 -16.77 8.54
CA ILE A 197 -5.97 -17.30 7.74
C ILE A 197 -5.22 -18.35 8.54
N PRO A 198 -5.20 -19.64 8.12
CA PRO A 198 -4.54 -20.72 8.88
C PRO A 198 -3.00 -20.63 8.77
N GLN A 199 -2.31 -21.30 9.72
CA GLN A 199 -0.86 -21.50 9.66
C GLN A 199 -0.52 -22.66 8.71
N PRO A 200 0.58 -22.60 7.95
CA PRO A 200 1.63 -21.56 7.92
C PRO A 200 1.34 -20.38 6.97
N LEU A 201 0.24 -20.39 6.20
CA LEU A 201 -0.10 -19.32 5.25
C LEU A 201 -0.13 -17.94 5.93
N ARG A 202 -0.65 -17.85 7.15
CA ARG A 202 -0.69 -16.61 7.94
C ARG A 202 0.70 -16.00 8.13
N THR A 203 1.71 -16.80 8.40
CA THR A 203 3.10 -16.35 8.52
C THR A 203 3.64 -15.83 7.17
N VAL A 204 3.29 -16.49 6.07
CA VAL A 204 3.71 -16.07 4.72
C VAL A 204 3.09 -14.72 4.36
N VAL A 205 1.77 -14.55 4.50
CA VAL A 205 1.09 -13.29 4.13
C VAL A 205 1.48 -12.15 5.08
N ARG A 206 1.75 -12.45 6.36
CA ARG A 206 2.33 -11.49 7.31
C ARG A 206 3.67 -10.94 6.82
N THR A 207 4.57 -11.84 6.44
CA THR A 207 5.90 -11.47 5.96
C THR A 207 5.81 -10.64 4.68
N TRP A 208 4.99 -11.05 3.72
CA TRP A 208 4.78 -10.32 2.47
C TRP A 208 4.11 -8.97 2.70
N GLY A 209 3.07 -8.91 3.54
CA GLY A 209 2.39 -7.66 3.89
C GLY A 209 3.35 -6.64 4.51
N ARG A 210 4.18 -7.05 5.45
CA ARG A 210 5.19 -6.19 6.07
C ARG A 210 6.28 -5.74 5.09
N GLN A 211 6.72 -6.61 4.19
CA GLN A 211 7.65 -6.23 3.12
C GLN A 211 7.01 -5.22 2.17
N LEU A 212 5.75 -5.44 1.78
CA LEU A 212 5.00 -4.50 0.95
C LEU A 212 4.85 -3.15 1.66
N ALA A 213 4.46 -3.14 2.93
CA ALA A 213 4.31 -1.91 3.73
C ALA A 213 5.58 -1.06 3.76
N ARG A 214 6.75 -1.71 3.94
CA ARG A 214 8.05 -1.02 3.89
C ARG A 214 8.35 -0.45 2.50
N ALA A 215 8.10 -1.21 1.45
CA ALA A 215 8.28 -0.76 0.08
C ALA A 215 7.32 0.39 -0.28
N GLN A 216 6.08 0.33 0.16
CA GLN A 216 5.09 1.39 0.02
C GLN A 216 5.52 2.67 0.74
N ALA A 217 6.00 2.55 1.99
CA ALA A 217 6.50 3.70 2.74
C ALA A 217 7.68 4.39 2.04
N ALA A 218 8.63 3.61 1.51
CA ALA A 218 9.76 4.15 0.75
C ALA A 218 9.30 4.84 -0.55
N ALA A 219 8.42 4.21 -1.33
CA ALA A 219 7.89 4.76 -2.58
C ALA A 219 7.06 6.02 -2.34
N THR A 220 6.27 6.06 -1.26
CA THR A 220 5.47 7.22 -0.86
C THR A 220 6.36 8.41 -0.53
N ARG A 221 7.40 8.23 0.31
CA ARG A 221 8.35 9.31 0.64
C ARG A 221 9.09 9.80 -0.60
N ALA A 222 9.56 8.89 -1.45
CA ALA A 222 10.26 9.24 -2.68
C ALA A 222 9.39 10.06 -3.65
N ALA A 223 8.06 9.88 -3.60
CA ALA A 223 7.08 10.63 -4.38
C ALA A 223 6.58 11.91 -3.66
N GLY A 224 7.12 12.27 -2.49
CA GLY A 224 6.74 13.47 -1.74
C GLY A 224 5.45 13.31 -0.92
N GLY A 225 4.98 12.09 -0.66
CA GLY A 225 3.84 11.80 0.21
C GLY A 225 4.25 11.40 1.63
N HIS A 226 3.26 11.25 2.50
CA HIS A 226 3.40 10.97 3.92
C HIS A 226 2.91 9.54 4.24
N PRO A 227 3.79 8.56 4.47
CA PRO A 227 3.39 7.21 4.82
C PRO A 227 3.06 7.08 6.31
N VAL A 228 1.96 6.38 6.62
CA VAL A 228 1.57 5.97 7.98
C VAL A 228 1.70 4.45 8.07
N PRO A 229 2.55 3.90 8.94
CA PRO A 229 2.87 2.46 8.98
C PRO A 229 1.79 1.69 9.76
N LEU A 230 0.62 1.48 9.13
CA LEU A 230 -0.54 0.85 9.78
C LEU A 230 -0.23 -0.57 10.29
N ALA A 231 0.65 -1.32 9.62
CA ALA A 231 1.05 -2.65 10.10
C ALA A 231 1.70 -2.59 11.50
N ASP A 232 2.50 -1.58 11.78
CA ASP A 232 3.20 -1.46 13.06
C ASP A 232 2.30 -0.81 14.12
N LEU A 233 1.47 0.15 13.72
CA LEU A 233 0.62 0.93 14.62
C LEU A 233 -0.65 0.18 15.07
N LEU A 234 -1.23 -0.66 14.21
CA LEU A 234 -2.51 -1.32 14.52
C LEU A 234 -2.37 -2.76 15.04
N THR A 235 -1.24 -3.42 14.75
CA THR A 235 -1.06 -4.85 15.11
C THR A 235 -1.30 -5.15 16.58
N PRO A 236 -0.77 -4.38 17.56
CA PRO A 236 -0.96 -4.69 18.97
C PRO A 236 -2.44 -4.72 19.38
N GLU A 237 -3.20 -3.70 18.96
CA GLU A 237 -4.61 -3.56 19.29
C GLU A 237 -5.46 -4.62 18.61
N PHE A 238 -5.21 -4.91 17.32
CA PHE A 238 -5.94 -5.97 16.60
C PHE A 238 -5.67 -7.37 17.16
N LEU A 239 -4.49 -7.63 17.72
CA LEU A 239 -4.19 -8.87 18.44
C LEU A 239 -4.85 -8.95 19.81
N SER A 240 -4.96 -7.81 20.51
CA SER A 240 -5.54 -7.76 21.86
C SER A 240 -7.06 -7.80 21.88
N ALA A 241 -7.72 -7.28 20.84
CA ALA A 241 -9.18 -7.17 20.78
C ALA A 241 -9.74 -7.47 19.37
N PRO A 242 -9.47 -8.65 18.80
CA PRO A 242 -9.87 -8.99 17.43
C PRO A 242 -11.37 -8.90 17.21
N ASP A 243 -12.18 -9.41 18.16
CA ASP A 243 -13.65 -9.42 18.05
C ASP A 243 -14.27 -8.01 18.02
N ARG A 244 -13.59 -7.04 18.59
CA ARG A 244 -14.02 -5.65 18.58
C ARG A 244 -13.56 -4.90 17.32
N LEU A 245 -12.37 -5.20 16.82
CA LEU A 245 -11.71 -4.42 15.78
C LEU A 245 -11.91 -4.98 14.38
N PHE A 246 -12.27 -6.26 14.24
CA PHE A 246 -12.73 -6.83 12.98
C PHE A 246 -14.25 -6.76 12.87
N SER A 247 -14.75 -6.62 11.64
CA SER A 247 -16.16 -6.79 11.32
C SER A 247 -16.55 -8.28 11.38
N ALA A 248 -17.84 -8.59 11.20
CA ALA A 248 -18.36 -9.95 11.26
C ALA A 248 -17.72 -10.93 10.26
N ASP A 249 -17.06 -10.42 9.20
CA ASP A 249 -16.34 -11.25 8.23
C ASP A 249 -14.94 -11.68 8.71
N GLY A 250 -14.49 -11.19 9.86
CA GLY A 250 -13.19 -11.51 10.45
C GLY A 250 -11.97 -11.06 9.64
N PHE A 251 -12.18 -10.16 8.64
CA PHE A 251 -11.14 -9.70 7.74
C PHE A 251 -11.08 -8.17 7.63
N HIS A 252 -12.20 -7.53 7.32
CA HIS A 252 -12.27 -6.07 7.25
C HIS A 252 -12.38 -5.49 8.67
N PRO A 253 -11.85 -4.28 8.89
CA PRO A 253 -12.03 -3.60 10.16
C PRO A 253 -13.52 -3.35 10.45
N SER A 254 -13.89 -3.37 11.73
CA SER A 254 -15.15 -2.84 12.23
C SER A 254 -15.11 -1.29 12.28
N ALA A 255 -16.22 -0.67 12.69
CA ALA A 255 -16.25 0.77 12.99
C ALA A 255 -15.13 1.17 13.96
N ALA A 256 -14.91 0.41 15.05
CA ALA A 256 -13.84 0.66 16.00
C ALA A 256 -12.43 0.46 15.41
N GLY A 257 -12.27 -0.49 14.48
CA GLY A 257 -11.02 -0.70 13.77
C GLY A 257 -10.70 0.46 12.82
N TYR A 258 -11.70 1.01 12.12
CA TYR A 258 -11.53 2.19 11.28
C TYR A 258 -11.29 3.46 12.09
N GLU A 259 -11.95 3.62 13.22
CA GLU A 259 -11.69 4.74 14.13
C GLU A 259 -10.24 4.72 14.64
N LEU A 260 -9.73 3.54 15.02
CA LEU A 260 -8.33 3.39 15.41
C LEU A 260 -7.37 3.78 14.26
N ALA A 261 -7.63 3.35 13.04
CA ALA A 261 -6.83 3.73 11.89
C ALA A 261 -6.90 5.25 11.62
N ALA A 262 -8.08 5.85 11.69
CA ALA A 262 -8.29 7.29 11.49
C ALA A 262 -7.52 8.13 12.54
N ARG A 263 -7.43 7.69 13.80
CA ARG A 263 -6.64 8.35 14.86
C ARG A 263 -5.14 8.45 14.51
N HIS A 264 -4.62 7.51 13.74
CA HIS A 264 -3.22 7.56 13.28
C HIS A 264 -3.04 8.33 11.97
N LEU A 265 -4.04 8.35 11.10
CA LEU A 265 -3.98 9.04 9.80
C LEU A 265 -4.21 10.54 9.94
N LEU A 266 -5.15 10.96 10.81
CA LEU A 266 -5.57 12.36 10.96
C LEU A 266 -4.42 13.31 11.33
N PRO A 267 -3.59 13.03 12.36
CA PRO A 267 -2.51 13.93 12.73
C PRO A 267 -1.55 14.22 11.58
N VAL A 268 -1.19 13.17 10.81
CA VAL A 268 -0.32 13.28 9.65
C VAL A 268 -0.97 14.10 8.54
N LEU A 269 -2.26 13.87 8.29
CA LEU A 269 -3.03 14.59 7.27
C LEU A 269 -3.19 16.07 7.64
N ALA A 270 -3.65 16.36 8.85
CA ALA A 270 -3.88 17.71 9.32
C ALA A 270 -2.57 18.52 9.45
N ALA A 271 -1.49 17.90 9.94
CA ALA A 271 -0.18 18.54 10.01
C ALA A 271 0.38 18.88 8.62
N ALA A 272 0.26 17.96 7.66
CA ALA A 272 0.72 18.20 6.30
C ALA A 272 -0.10 19.29 5.56
N LEU A 273 -1.34 19.53 5.99
CA LEU A 273 -2.20 20.63 5.53
C LEU A 273 -1.99 21.94 6.32
N GLY A 274 -1.16 21.93 7.39
CA GLY A 274 -0.95 23.11 8.25
C GLY A 274 -2.08 23.39 9.24
N HIS A 275 -2.90 22.38 9.57
CA HIS A 275 -4.09 22.53 10.45
C HIS A 275 -4.02 21.69 11.73
N TRP A 276 -2.87 21.14 12.09
CA TRP A 276 -2.73 20.32 13.30
C TRP A 276 -2.24 21.12 14.50
N ALA A 277 -3.06 21.19 15.56
CA ALA A 277 -2.74 21.83 16.82
C ALA A 277 -2.42 20.86 17.98
N GLY A 278 -2.56 19.55 17.76
CA GLY A 278 -2.53 18.50 18.80
C GLY A 278 -1.15 18.03 19.25
N GLY A 279 -0.08 18.81 19.08
CA GLY A 279 1.28 18.44 19.51
C GLY A 279 2.10 17.68 18.46
N PRO A 280 3.24 17.06 18.83
CA PRO A 280 4.11 16.40 17.87
C PRO A 280 3.40 15.23 17.18
N VAL A 281 3.47 15.23 15.84
CA VAL A 281 2.97 14.10 15.04
C VAL A 281 3.86 12.89 15.34
N PRO A 282 3.29 11.73 15.70
CA PRO A 282 4.08 10.54 15.99
C PRO A 282 4.96 10.17 14.79
N GLU A 283 6.27 10.28 14.92
CA GLU A 283 7.17 9.73 13.91
C GLU A 283 7.11 8.21 13.96
N PRO A 284 6.89 7.56 12.81
CA PRO A 284 6.95 6.10 12.76
C PRO A 284 8.37 5.65 13.16
N PRO A 285 8.51 4.59 13.98
CA PRO A 285 9.80 4.10 14.42
C PRO A 285 10.69 3.82 13.18
N LEU A 286 11.82 4.49 13.10
CA LEU A 286 12.83 4.26 12.08
C LEU A 286 13.43 2.87 12.34
N THR A 287 12.88 1.82 11.74
CA THR A 287 13.55 0.52 11.72
C THR A 287 14.79 0.65 10.83
N SER A 288 15.91 1.00 11.45
CA SER A 288 17.20 1.31 10.82
C SER A 288 17.77 0.19 9.93
N ALA A 289 17.28 -1.03 10.07
CA ALA A 289 17.67 -2.17 9.23
C ALA A 289 17.01 -2.17 7.83
N ALA A 290 15.82 -1.57 7.67
CA ALA A 290 15.08 -1.61 6.39
C ALA A 290 15.54 -0.53 5.40
N ALA A 291 16.06 0.59 5.87
CA ALA A 291 16.52 1.69 5.01
C ALA A 291 17.78 1.30 4.18
N ARG A 292 18.61 0.36 4.67
CA ARG A 292 19.84 -0.05 4.00
C ARG A 292 19.64 -1.03 2.85
N LEU A 293 18.52 -1.72 2.78
CA LEU A 293 18.24 -2.72 1.73
C LEU A 293 17.55 -2.14 0.50
N TRP A 294 17.15 -0.87 0.52
CA TRP A 294 16.34 -0.27 -0.53
C TRP A 294 16.92 0.99 -1.18
N LEU A 295 18.17 1.34 -0.91
CA LEU A 295 18.87 2.28 -1.77
C LEU A 295 18.96 1.65 -3.17
N PRO A 296 18.45 2.30 -4.23
CA PRO A 296 18.69 1.85 -5.58
C PRO A 296 20.20 1.73 -5.73
N ARG A 297 20.68 0.53 -6.06
CA ARG A 297 22.06 0.38 -6.51
C ARG A 297 22.19 1.32 -7.69
N THR A 298 22.81 2.47 -7.49
CA THR A 298 23.22 3.33 -8.59
C THR A 298 23.98 2.41 -9.52
N ARG A 299 23.43 2.18 -10.71
CA ARG A 299 24.17 1.52 -11.77
C ARG A 299 25.45 2.35 -11.90
N ARG A 300 26.57 1.76 -11.52
CA ARG A 300 27.87 2.32 -11.95
C ARG A 300 27.75 2.46 -13.43
N GLY A 301 27.82 3.70 -13.91
CA GLY A 301 27.85 4.02 -15.33
C GLY A 301 28.95 3.20 -16.00
N PRO A 302 28.85 2.96 -17.31
CA PRO A 302 29.87 2.23 -18.02
C PRO A 302 31.21 2.92 -17.74
N ARG A 303 32.22 2.16 -17.33
CA ARG A 303 33.61 2.62 -17.28
C ARG A 303 33.94 3.14 -18.68
N GLU A 304 34.12 4.44 -18.81
CA GLU A 304 34.78 5.02 -19.98
C GLU A 304 36.10 4.28 -20.16
N ARG A 305 36.19 3.52 -21.24
CA ARG A 305 37.47 2.96 -21.71
C ARG A 305 38.21 4.13 -22.30
N LEU A 306 39.23 4.58 -21.61
CA LEU A 306 40.26 5.43 -22.19
C LEU A 306 40.92 4.65 -23.35
N PHE A 307 40.50 4.93 -24.58
CA PHE A 307 41.30 4.64 -25.75
C PHE A 307 41.93 6.00 -26.19
N PRO A 308 43.27 6.06 -26.38
CA PRO A 308 43.88 7.24 -26.94
C PRO A 308 43.46 7.33 -28.40
N GLY A 309 42.81 8.45 -28.77
CA GLY A 309 42.50 8.77 -30.16
C GLY A 309 43.78 9.11 -30.94
N PRO A 310 43.80 8.86 -32.27
CA PRO A 310 44.95 9.18 -33.10
C PRO A 310 45.13 10.70 -33.23
N ALA A 311 46.40 11.12 -33.19
CA ALA A 311 46.82 12.52 -33.42
C ALA A 311 46.37 13.01 -34.79
N VAL A 312 45.62 14.09 -34.82
CA VAL A 312 45.30 14.83 -36.04
C VAL A 312 46.43 15.81 -36.29
N GLY A 313 47.20 15.54 -37.34
CA GLY A 313 48.23 16.41 -37.83
C GLY A 313 47.67 17.72 -38.37
N THR A 314 48.26 18.82 -37.94
CA THR A 314 48.12 20.16 -38.51
C THR A 314 48.66 20.18 -39.94
N VAL A 315 47.81 20.49 -40.90
CA VAL A 315 48.27 20.95 -42.23
C VAL A 315 47.90 22.43 -42.36
N ALA A 316 48.92 23.24 -42.29
CA ALA A 316 48.89 24.63 -42.78
C ALA A 316 48.82 24.63 -44.30
N GLY A 317 47.98 25.43 -44.85
CA GLY A 317 47.88 25.69 -46.30
C GLY A 317 47.30 27.06 -46.53
N GLU A 318 48.20 28.00 -46.79
CA GLU A 318 47.96 29.33 -47.37
C GLU A 318 47.25 29.24 -48.70
N ILE A 319 46.70 30.37 -49.09
CA ILE A 319 46.67 31.03 -50.42
C ILE A 319 45.23 31.37 -50.87
N ARG A 320 45.10 32.64 -50.94
CA ARG A 320 44.48 33.70 -51.77
C ARG A 320 42.99 33.95 -51.55
#